data_408f36c9f9b4f7f9cf7ef0e8110c137f
#
_entry.id   408f36c9f9b4f7f9cf7ef0e8110c137f
#
_cell.length_a   1.000
_cell.length_b   1.000
_cell.length_c   1.000
_cell.angle_alpha   90.00
_cell.angle_beta   90.00
_cell.angle_gamma   90.00
#
_symmetry.space_group_name_H-M   'P 1'
#
loop_
_entity.id
_entity.type
_entity.pdbx_description
1 polymer ?
#
loop_
_entity_poly.entity_id
_entity_poly.type
_entity_poly.pdbx_seq_one_letter_code
_entity_poly.pdbx_strand_id
1 'polypeptide(L)'
;MVVERNGIPCPCGLRGCWERYASGSALKHLSGGISGEDVFAAFRTGDLSAAAVIDTYAEWIAIGLASLTNICDPEIIVIGGGVVESFAGDLTVVTDHFAKALYSSDARPHPRVVAASLGERAGAIGAALLVQHNN
;
A
#
# COMPACT_ATOMS: atom_id res chain seq x y z
N MET A 1 10.88 -6.86 -0.17
CA MET A 1 11.05 -7.28 -1.59
C MET A 1 11.56 -6.10 -2.38
N VAL A 2 12.39 -6.33 -3.42
CA VAL A 2 12.88 -5.30 -4.33
C VAL A 2 11.89 -5.21 -5.50
N VAL A 3 11.40 -4.03 -5.81
CA VAL A 3 10.45 -3.75 -6.89
C VAL A 3 11.06 -2.90 -8.01
N GLU A 4 12.20 -2.26 -7.74
CA GLU A 4 12.92 -1.43 -8.70
C GLU A 4 14.42 -1.69 -8.63
N ARG A 5 14.99 -2.30 -9.67
CA ARG A 5 16.38 -2.78 -9.68
C ARG A 5 17.41 -1.69 -9.33
N ASN A 6 17.28 -0.52 -9.91
CA ASN A 6 18.20 0.62 -9.73
C ASN A 6 17.59 1.72 -8.86
N GLY A 7 16.62 1.36 -8.03
CA GLY A 7 15.80 2.29 -7.29
C GLY A 7 16.50 2.96 -6.10
N ILE A 8 15.69 3.58 -5.25
CA ILE A 8 16.12 4.37 -4.09
C ILE A 8 16.91 3.49 -3.11
N PRO A 9 18.02 3.98 -2.52
CA PRO A 9 18.72 3.26 -1.44
C PRO A 9 17.79 2.98 -0.27
N CYS A 10 17.87 1.78 0.28
CA CYS A 10 17.10 1.34 1.45
C CYS A 10 18.03 1.16 2.66
N PRO A 11 17.60 1.50 3.88
CA PRO A 11 18.36 1.27 5.12
C PRO A 11 18.75 -0.21 5.33
N CYS A 12 18.07 -1.17 4.71
CA CYS A 12 18.43 -2.59 4.76
C CYS A 12 19.71 -2.95 3.97
N GLY A 13 20.37 -1.97 3.31
CA GLY A 13 21.56 -2.17 2.48
C GLY A 13 21.27 -2.44 1.01
N LEU A 14 20.03 -2.67 0.62
CA LEU A 14 19.62 -2.89 -0.77
C LEU A 14 19.17 -1.58 -1.43
N ARG A 15 18.78 -1.69 -2.70
CA ARG A 15 18.15 -0.62 -3.47
C ARG A 15 16.78 -1.07 -3.98
N GLY A 16 15.85 -0.12 -4.13
CA GLY A 16 14.55 -0.37 -4.75
C GLY A 16 13.59 -1.24 -3.95
N CYS A 17 13.74 -1.30 -2.63
CA CYS A 17 12.81 -2.01 -1.76
C CYS A 17 11.42 -1.38 -1.84
N TRP A 18 10.39 -2.20 -1.92
CA TRP A 18 8.99 -1.78 -2.00
C TRP A 18 8.57 -0.78 -0.92
N GLU A 19 9.04 -0.95 0.29
CA GLU A 19 8.81 -0.02 1.40
C GLU A 19 9.22 1.42 1.08
N ARG A 20 10.26 1.62 0.24
CA ARG A 20 10.73 2.95 -0.16
C ARG A 20 9.76 3.70 -1.09
N TYR A 21 8.79 2.99 -1.66
CA TYR A 21 7.81 3.51 -2.61
C TYR A 21 6.37 3.45 -2.10
N ALA A 22 6.08 2.52 -1.17
CA ALA A 22 4.72 2.22 -0.71
C ALA A 22 4.49 2.43 0.79
N SER A 23 5.43 3.03 1.52
CA SER A 23 5.25 3.40 2.93
C SER A 23 4.79 4.85 3.10
N GLY A 24 4.35 5.23 4.30
CA GLY A 24 4.02 6.62 4.60
C GLY A 24 5.16 7.62 4.32
N SER A 25 6.43 7.20 4.48
CA SER A 25 7.58 8.04 4.14
C SER A 25 7.81 8.17 2.63
N ALA A 26 7.27 7.27 1.83
CA ALA A 26 7.38 7.34 0.37
C ALA A 26 6.63 8.54 -0.21
N LEU A 27 5.46 8.87 0.34
CA LEU A 27 4.70 10.06 -0.06
C LEU A 27 5.52 11.34 0.04
N LYS A 28 6.26 11.52 1.13
CA LYS A 28 7.14 12.68 1.29
C LYS A 28 8.23 12.74 0.22
N HIS A 29 8.75 11.59 -0.20
CA HIS A 29 9.74 11.52 -1.28
C HIS A 29 9.10 11.81 -2.64
N LEU A 30 7.96 11.21 -2.95
CA LEU A 30 7.24 11.38 -4.22
C LEU A 30 6.73 12.81 -4.42
N SER A 31 6.36 13.50 -3.33
CA SER A 31 5.87 14.89 -3.36
C SER A 31 6.97 15.94 -3.37
N GLY A 32 8.25 15.54 -3.37
CA GLY A 32 9.35 16.50 -3.27
C GLY A 32 9.54 17.13 -1.89
N GLY A 33 9.08 16.47 -0.82
CA GLY A 33 9.28 16.88 0.57
C GLY A 33 8.02 17.31 1.32
N ILE A 34 6.86 17.35 0.68
CA ILE A 34 5.57 17.66 1.31
C ILE A 34 5.15 16.49 2.20
N SER A 35 4.53 16.76 3.34
CA SER A 35 4.06 15.71 4.23
C SER A 35 2.93 14.90 3.57
N GLY A 36 2.80 13.62 3.94
CA GLY A 36 1.71 12.79 3.41
C GLY A 36 0.32 13.35 3.76
N GLU A 37 0.17 13.93 4.95
CA GLU A 37 -1.08 14.58 5.39
C GLU A 37 -1.45 15.77 4.49
N ASP A 38 -0.49 16.64 4.17
CA ASP A 38 -0.70 17.80 3.29
C ASP A 38 -1.00 17.37 1.85
N VAL A 39 -0.31 16.33 1.34
CA VAL A 39 -0.61 15.76 0.00
C VAL A 39 -2.05 15.25 -0.05
N PHE A 40 -2.50 14.48 0.95
CA PHE A 40 -3.88 14.00 0.98
C PHE A 40 -4.91 15.12 1.21
N ALA A 41 -4.56 16.15 2.00
CA ALA A 41 -5.41 17.32 2.15
C ALA A 41 -5.60 18.07 0.81
N ALA A 42 -4.53 18.31 0.08
CA ALA A 42 -4.58 18.93 -1.24
C ALA A 42 -5.35 18.05 -2.26
N PHE A 43 -5.13 16.75 -2.25
CA PHE A 43 -5.86 15.80 -3.08
C PHE A 43 -7.38 15.88 -2.88
N ARG A 44 -7.83 15.92 -1.61
CA ARG A 44 -9.28 16.04 -1.27
C ARG A 44 -9.90 17.36 -1.73
N THR A 45 -9.10 18.40 -1.92
CA THR A 45 -9.56 19.70 -2.47
C THR A 45 -9.47 19.79 -3.99
N GLY A 46 -9.04 18.71 -4.65
CA GLY A 46 -8.98 18.62 -6.12
C GLY A 46 -7.67 19.15 -6.73
N ASP A 47 -6.60 19.27 -5.96
CA ASP A 47 -5.28 19.65 -6.50
C ASP A 47 -4.75 18.57 -7.44
N LEU A 48 -4.48 18.94 -8.69
CA LEU A 48 -4.04 18.02 -9.74
C LEU A 48 -2.62 17.47 -9.50
N SER A 49 -1.75 18.27 -8.90
CA SER A 49 -0.38 17.84 -8.58
C SER A 49 -0.40 16.80 -7.47
N ALA A 50 -1.21 17.03 -6.43
CA ALA A 50 -1.43 16.06 -5.37
C ALA A 50 -2.08 14.77 -5.91
N ALA A 51 -3.04 14.89 -6.83
CA ALA A 51 -3.67 13.73 -7.48
C ALA A 51 -2.63 12.87 -8.23
N ALA A 52 -1.70 13.48 -8.97
CA ALA A 52 -0.64 12.76 -9.66
C ALA A 52 0.32 12.04 -8.68
N VAL A 53 0.63 12.65 -7.54
CA VAL A 53 1.45 12.01 -6.49
C VAL A 53 0.71 10.82 -5.89
N ILE A 54 -0.58 10.95 -5.57
CA ILE A 54 -1.40 9.87 -5.02
C ILE A 54 -1.55 8.73 -6.02
N ASP A 55 -1.75 9.03 -7.30
CA ASP A 55 -1.83 8.04 -8.37
C ASP A 55 -0.54 7.20 -8.46
N THR A 56 0.62 7.87 -8.51
CA THR A 56 1.94 7.21 -8.49
C THR A 56 2.15 6.37 -7.22
N TYR A 57 1.72 6.87 -6.08
CA TYR A 57 1.83 6.15 -4.81
C TYR A 57 0.97 4.90 -4.79
N ALA A 58 -0.27 4.99 -5.29
CA ALA A 58 -1.20 3.87 -5.41
C ALA A 58 -0.67 2.80 -6.39
N GLU A 59 -0.05 3.23 -7.50
CA GLU A 59 0.61 2.31 -8.45
C GLU A 59 1.73 1.50 -7.77
N TRP A 60 2.60 2.14 -6.97
CA TRP A 60 3.64 1.43 -6.23
C TRP A 60 3.09 0.44 -5.19
N ILE A 61 2.00 0.80 -4.51
CA ILE A 61 1.31 -0.13 -3.63
C ILE A 61 0.82 -1.34 -4.43
N ALA A 62 0.15 -1.08 -5.55
CA ALA A 62 -0.44 -2.09 -6.42
C ALA A 62 0.60 -3.08 -7.00
N ILE A 63 1.77 -2.59 -7.43
CA ILE A 63 2.89 -3.42 -7.92
C ILE A 63 3.29 -4.46 -6.85
N GLY A 64 3.42 -4.03 -5.60
CA GLY A 64 3.76 -4.93 -4.52
C GLY A 64 2.66 -5.94 -4.20
N LEU A 65 1.40 -5.49 -4.18
CA LEU A 65 0.25 -6.38 -3.97
C LEU A 65 0.13 -7.42 -5.09
N ALA A 66 0.30 -7.02 -6.34
CA ALA A 66 0.27 -7.93 -7.49
C ALA A 66 1.40 -8.95 -7.42
N SER A 67 2.60 -8.54 -7.02
CA SER A 67 3.74 -9.45 -6.83
C SER A 67 3.45 -10.49 -5.74
N LEU A 68 2.91 -10.07 -4.60
CA LEU A 68 2.51 -10.96 -3.51
C LEU A 68 1.37 -11.90 -3.94
N THR A 69 0.39 -11.38 -4.67
CA THR A 69 -0.72 -12.17 -5.19
C THR A 69 -0.23 -13.27 -6.14
N ASN A 70 0.71 -12.95 -7.03
CA ASN A 70 1.26 -13.93 -7.96
C ASN A 70 2.08 -15.04 -7.28
N ILE A 71 2.55 -14.80 -6.05
CA ILE A 71 3.31 -15.79 -5.26
C ILE A 71 2.40 -16.60 -4.33
N CYS A 72 1.45 -15.92 -3.65
CA CYS A 72 0.68 -16.51 -2.54
C CYS A 72 -0.76 -16.84 -2.90
N ASP A 73 -1.28 -16.30 -3.99
CA ASP A 73 -2.67 -16.43 -4.47
C ASP A 73 -3.74 -16.30 -3.37
N PRO A 74 -3.75 -15.19 -2.61
CA PRO A 74 -4.67 -15.01 -1.51
C PRO A 74 -6.08 -14.69 -2.02
N GLU A 75 -7.11 -15.06 -1.26
CA GLU A 75 -8.49 -14.64 -1.54
C GLU A 75 -8.76 -13.18 -1.10
N ILE A 76 -8.05 -12.74 -0.05
CA ILE A 76 -8.23 -11.42 0.56
C ILE A 76 -6.87 -10.83 0.91
N ILE A 77 -6.70 -9.56 0.60
CA ILE A 77 -5.56 -8.74 1.02
C ILE A 77 -6.09 -7.66 1.97
N VAL A 78 -5.57 -7.64 3.19
CA VAL A 78 -5.93 -6.63 4.19
C VAL A 78 -4.80 -5.61 4.27
N ILE A 79 -5.10 -4.35 3.95
CA ILE A 79 -4.14 -3.24 4.06
C ILE A 79 -4.43 -2.50 5.38
N GLY A 80 -3.39 -2.28 6.18
CA GLY A 80 -3.48 -1.59 7.47
C GLY A 80 -2.45 -0.48 7.63
N GLY A 81 -2.51 0.19 8.78
CA GLY A 81 -1.60 1.27 9.14
C GLY A 81 -1.88 2.59 8.43
N GLY A 82 -0.94 3.53 8.50
CA GLY A 82 -1.10 4.90 8.02
C GLY A 82 -1.48 5.03 6.54
N VAL A 83 -1.21 4.02 5.72
CA VAL A 83 -1.65 3.98 4.30
C VAL A 83 -3.17 4.04 4.22
N VAL A 84 -3.88 3.17 4.96
CA VAL A 84 -5.35 3.11 4.95
C VAL A 84 -5.97 4.37 5.53
N GLU A 85 -5.41 4.87 6.63
CA GLU A 85 -5.85 6.11 7.27
C GLU A 85 -5.73 7.29 6.31
N SER A 86 -4.65 7.37 5.56
CA SER A 86 -4.40 8.41 4.56
C SER A 86 -5.43 8.41 3.45
N PHE A 87 -5.83 7.23 2.97
CA PHE A 87 -6.90 7.07 1.98
C PHE A 87 -8.33 7.19 2.58
N ALA A 88 -8.45 7.42 3.88
CA ALA A 88 -9.74 7.44 4.60
C ALA A 88 -10.59 6.17 4.36
N GLY A 89 -9.92 5.04 4.14
CA GLY A 89 -10.55 3.75 3.86
C GLY A 89 -10.96 3.52 2.41
N ASP A 90 -10.89 4.54 1.55
CA ASP A 90 -11.18 4.38 0.12
C ASP A 90 -9.91 3.94 -0.64
N LEU A 91 -9.85 2.68 -0.99
CA LEU A 91 -8.73 2.07 -1.72
C LEU A 91 -8.98 1.95 -3.23
N THR A 92 -9.97 2.66 -3.77
CA THR A 92 -10.38 2.54 -5.19
C THR A 92 -9.19 2.76 -6.13
N VAL A 93 -8.41 3.83 -5.92
CA VAL A 93 -7.23 4.13 -6.76
C VAL A 93 -6.20 2.99 -6.71
N VAL A 94 -5.98 2.41 -5.52
CA VAL A 94 -5.07 1.26 -5.36
C VAL A 94 -5.60 0.02 -6.06
N THR A 95 -6.88 -0.27 -5.94
CA THR A 95 -7.51 -1.45 -6.56
C THR A 95 -7.54 -1.36 -8.08
N ASP A 96 -7.70 -0.16 -8.64
CA ASP A 96 -7.66 0.08 -10.08
C ASP A 96 -6.27 -0.20 -10.66
N HIS A 97 -5.21 0.27 -10.02
CA HIS A 97 -3.84 -0.06 -10.39
C HIS A 97 -3.52 -1.53 -10.15
N PHE A 98 -3.99 -2.11 -9.06
CA PHE A 98 -3.80 -3.53 -8.74
C PHE A 98 -4.39 -4.44 -9.82
N ALA A 99 -5.61 -4.18 -10.27
CA ALA A 99 -6.25 -4.93 -11.35
C ALA A 99 -5.42 -4.90 -12.64
N LYS A 100 -4.80 -3.76 -12.97
CA LYS A 100 -3.94 -3.61 -14.16
C LYS A 100 -2.58 -4.32 -14.02
N ALA A 101 -2.05 -4.39 -12.78
CA ALA A 101 -0.74 -4.99 -12.50
C ALA A 101 -0.81 -6.52 -12.29
N LEU A 102 -1.99 -7.08 -12.09
CA LEU A 102 -2.16 -8.49 -11.81
C LEU A 102 -1.95 -9.35 -13.06
N TYR A 103 -1.11 -10.40 -12.94
CA TYR A 103 -0.89 -11.34 -14.04
C TYR A 103 -2.19 -12.05 -14.44
N SER A 104 -2.46 -12.11 -15.73
CA SER A 104 -3.70 -12.71 -16.28
C SER A 104 -4.98 -12.12 -15.67
N SER A 105 -5.03 -10.84 -15.46
CA SER A 105 -6.13 -10.12 -14.81
C SER A 105 -7.52 -10.51 -15.35
N ASP A 106 -7.64 -10.62 -16.68
CA ASP A 106 -8.92 -10.95 -17.34
C ASP A 106 -9.32 -12.44 -17.22
N ALA A 107 -8.38 -13.30 -16.82
CA ALA A 107 -8.57 -14.76 -16.82
C ALA A 107 -8.63 -15.39 -15.42
N ARG A 108 -8.58 -14.56 -14.36
CA ARG A 108 -8.61 -15.05 -12.98
C ARG A 108 -9.47 -14.16 -12.07
N PRO A 109 -10.07 -14.73 -10.99
CA PRO A 109 -10.69 -13.91 -9.98
C PRO A 109 -9.64 -13.02 -9.28
N HIS A 110 -10.00 -11.78 -8.96
CA HIS A 110 -9.13 -10.88 -8.23
C HIS A 110 -9.31 -11.08 -6.72
N PRO A 111 -8.23 -11.09 -5.93
CA PRO A 111 -8.33 -10.97 -4.48
C PRO A 111 -9.10 -9.72 -4.07
N ARG A 112 -9.89 -9.82 -3.04
CA ARG A 112 -10.50 -8.62 -2.44
C ARG A 112 -9.46 -7.83 -1.68
N VAL A 113 -9.24 -6.57 -2.03
CA VAL A 113 -8.40 -5.64 -1.28
C VAL A 113 -9.29 -4.86 -0.32
N VAL A 114 -9.03 -4.95 0.96
CA VAL A 114 -9.86 -4.34 2.01
C VAL A 114 -9.00 -3.57 3.01
N ALA A 115 -9.58 -2.51 3.59
CA ALA A 115 -8.98 -1.77 4.67
C ALA A 115 -9.07 -2.57 5.99
N ALA A 116 -8.00 -2.53 6.81
CA ALA A 116 -8.03 -3.08 8.15
C ALA A 116 -8.98 -2.29 9.05
N SER A 117 -9.80 -3.00 9.82
CA SER A 117 -10.81 -2.37 10.69
C SER A 117 -10.31 -2.09 12.12
N LEU A 118 -9.16 -2.65 12.54
CA LEU A 118 -8.67 -2.58 13.91
C LEU A 118 -7.69 -1.42 14.17
N GLY A 119 -7.33 -0.66 13.12
CA GLY A 119 -6.40 0.47 13.22
C GLY A 119 -5.08 0.12 13.89
N GLU A 120 -4.50 1.04 14.65
CA GLU A 120 -3.22 0.86 15.34
C GLU A 120 -3.23 -0.27 16.39
N ARG A 121 -4.41 -0.66 16.88
CA ARG A 121 -4.56 -1.73 17.88
C ARG A 121 -4.49 -3.14 17.31
N ALA A 122 -4.44 -3.29 15.98
CA ALA A 122 -4.47 -4.60 15.31
C ALA A 122 -3.37 -5.55 15.83
N GLY A 123 -2.14 -5.04 16.00
CA GLY A 123 -1.02 -5.83 16.51
C GLY A 123 -1.21 -6.31 17.95
N ALA A 124 -1.68 -5.44 18.85
CA ALA A 124 -1.93 -5.78 20.25
C ALA A 124 -3.09 -6.80 20.38
N ILE A 125 -4.16 -6.62 19.62
CA ILE A 125 -5.29 -7.54 19.58
C ILE A 125 -4.85 -8.90 19.03
N GLY A 126 -4.09 -8.92 17.94
CA GLY A 126 -3.56 -10.16 17.37
C GLY A 126 -2.66 -10.93 18.34
N ALA A 127 -1.76 -10.23 19.04
CA ALA A 127 -0.91 -10.84 20.06
C ALA A 127 -1.74 -11.44 21.22
N ALA A 128 -2.77 -10.74 21.69
CA ALA A 128 -3.65 -11.25 22.75
C ALA A 128 -4.42 -12.51 22.33
N LEU A 129 -4.89 -12.56 21.07
CA LEU A 129 -5.60 -13.73 20.54
C LEU A 129 -4.68 -14.96 20.41
N LEU A 130 -3.41 -14.76 20.06
CA LEU A 130 -2.44 -15.87 19.99
C LEU A 130 -2.21 -16.54 21.34
N VAL A 131 -2.22 -15.78 22.44
CA VAL A 131 -2.10 -16.33 23.79
C VAL A 131 -3.32 -17.17 24.17
N GLN A 132 -4.52 -16.78 23.76
CA GLN A 132 -5.75 -17.54 24.05
C GLN A 132 -5.85 -18.88 23.32
N HIS A 133 -5.20 -19.03 22.17
CA HIS A 133 -5.22 -20.26 21.39
C HIS A 133 -4.18 -21.30 21.84
N ASN A 134 -3.23 -20.91 22.69
CA ASN A 134 -2.19 -21.81 23.22
C ASN A 134 -2.49 -22.37 24.63
N ASN A 135 -3.69 -22.15 25.15
CA ASN A 135 -4.25 -22.77 26.35
C ASN A 135 -5.42 -23.68 25.99
#